data_ae8aa34cbbdf3408323b658f22615fcc
#
_entry.id   ae8aa34cbbdf3408323b658f22615fcc
#
_cell.length_a   1.000
_cell.length_b   1.000
_cell.length_c   1.000
_cell.angle_alpha   90.00
_cell.angle_beta   90.00
_cell.angle_gamma   90.00
#
_symmetry.space_group_name_H-M   'P 1'
#
loop_
_entity.id
_entity.type
_entity.pdbx_description
1 polymer ?
#
loop_
_entity_poly.entity_id
_entity_poly.type
_entity_poly.pdbx_seq_one_letter_code
_entity_poly.pdbx_strand_id
1 'polypeptide(L)'
;MLSFTYERRFESHPDYPQLWSIRKAIRELYTRSRKGNDRESIRQKINSLKDRATELEIRINESLFSEARVIACTLVGSANRLLTGQKFGTVFIDEAAQALEAACWIPLRKADRAILAGDHCQLPPTVKNPEALRAGLGHTLMQAIVKNKPEVVSLLKVQYRMNDEIMRFSSDWF
;
A
#
# COMPACT_ATOMS: atom_id res chain seq x y z
N MET A 1 12.66 3.72 13.57
CA MET A 1 11.41 3.35 12.89
C MET A 1 11.27 3.87 11.46
N LEU A 2 11.82 5.03 11.10
CA LEU A 2 11.69 5.65 9.77
C LEU A 2 12.62 5.07 8.66
N SER A 3 13.55 4.19 8.98
CA SER A 3 14.51 3.61 8.03
C SER A 3 13.92 2.59 7.05
N PHE A 4 12.67 2.15 7.29
CA PHE A 4 12.01 1.13 6.48
C PHE A 4 10.95 1.69 5.51
N THR A 5 10.75 3.02 5.47
CA THR A 5 9.84 3.61 4.51
C THR A 5 10.42 3.53 3.09
N TYR A 6 9.52 3.41 2.10
CA TYR A 6 9.90 3.37 0.70
C TYR A 6 10.79 4.56 0.31
N GLU A 7 10.39 5.79 0.69
CA GLU A 7 11.11 7.01 0.34
C GLU A 7 12.55 6.99 0.85
N ARG A 8 12.75 6.60 2.12
CA ARG A 8 14.12 6.53 2.68
C ARG A 8 14.96 5.44 2.07
N ARG A 9 14.38 4.26 1.81
CA ARG A 9 15.09 3.19 1.12
C ARG A 9 15.46 3.61 -0.29
N PHE A 10 14.55 4.29 -0.99
CA PHE A 10 14.80 4.82 -2.34
C PHE A 10 15.93 5.86 -2.33
N GLU A 11 15.91 6.82 -1.40
CA GLU A 11 16.94 7.86 -1.27
C GLU A 11 18.30 7.33 -0.80
N SER A 12 18.30 6.21 -0.07
CA SER A 12 19.53 5.56 0.40
C SER A 12 20.15 4.61 -0.64
N HIS A 13 19.50 4.40 -1.78
CA HIS A 13 20.01 3.51 -2.83
C HIS A 13 21.29 4.09 -3.48
N PRO A 14 22.30 3.26 -3.80
CA PRO A 14 23.56 3.71 -4.41
C PRO A 14 23.38 4.55 -5.68
N ASP A 15 22.36 4.28 -6.47
CA ASP A 15 22.07 4.99 -7.73
C ASP A 15 21.30 6.31 -7.51
N TYR A 16 20.79 6.58 -6.31
CA TYR A 16 20.00 7.78 -6.04
C TYR A 16 20.74 9.09 -6.27
N PRO A 17 22.02 9.25 -5.88
CA PRO A 17 22.78 10.48 -6.16
C PRO A 17 22.87 10.82 -7.66
N GLN A 18 22.98 9.79 -8.52
CA GLN A 18 22.97 9.96 -9.97
C GLN A 18 21.59 10.43 -10.46
N LEU A 19 20.52 9.79 -10.00
CA LEU A 19 19.15 10.19 -10.30
C LEU A 19 18.88 11.64 -9.87
N TRP A 20 19.31 12.00 -8.66
CA TRP A 20 19.14 13.35 -8.13
C TRP A 20 19.87 14.40 -9.00
N SER A 21 21.11 14.11 -9.44
CA SER A 21 21.88 14.99 -10.33
C SER A 21 21.18 15.19 -11.68
N ILE A 22 20.63 14.13 -12.27
CA ILE A 22 19.87 14.21 -13.53
C ILE A 22 18.60 15.05 -13.33
N ARG A 23 17.85 14.83 -12.26
CA ARG A 23 16.64 15.62 -11.95
C ARG A 23 16.97 17.11 -11.73
N LYS A 24 18.13 17.41 -11.14
CA LYS A 24 18.63 18.78 -10.98
C LYS A 24 18.96 19.40 -12.34
N ALA A 25 19.71 18.70 -13.20
CA ALA A 25 20.04 19.15 -14.55
C ALA A 25 18.80 19.42 -15.40
N ILE A 26 17.77 18.57 -15.33
CA ILE A 26 16.50 18.78 -16.02
C ILE A 26 15.86 20.10 -15.56
N ARG A 27 15.81 20.38 -14.26
CA ARG A 27 15.23 21.64 -13.72
C ARG A 27 15.98 22.87 -14.22
N GLU A 28 17.30 22.81 -14.24
CA GLU A 28 18.16 23.90 -14.75
C GLU A 28 17.92 24.14 -16.25
N LEU A 29 17.81 23.08 -17.06
CA LEU A 29 17.52 23.18 -18.49
C LEU A 29 16.12 23.79 -18.75
N TYR A 30 15.11 23.44 -17.96
CA TYR A 30 13.80 24.09 -18.06
C TYR A 30 13.86 25.59 -17.78
N THR A 31 14.67 26.00 -16.81
CA THR A 31 14.87 27.44 -16.51
C THR A 31 15.58 28.18 -17.64
N ARG A 32 16.57 27.53 -18.29
CA ARG A 32 17.28 28.09 -19.46
C ARG A 32 16.41 28.14 -20.70
N SER A 33 15.60 27.12 -20.96
CA SER A 33 14.69 27.05 -22.13
C SER A 33 13.67 28.18 -22.17
N ARG A 34 13.34 28.77 -21.02
CA ARG A 34 12.44 29.95 -20.94
C ARG A 34 13.11 31.24 -21.42
N LYS A 35 14.45 31.31 -21.50
CA LYS A 35 15.23 32.53 -21.74
C LYS A 35 15.99 32.55 -23.07
N GLY A 36 15.98 31.46 -23.88
CA GLY A 36 16.87 31.33 -25.05
C GLY A 36 16.20 30.91 -26.34
N ASN A 37 16.91 31.14 -27.47
CA ASN A 37 16.45 30.83 -28.84
C ASN A 37 16.64 29.36 -29.27
N ASP A 38 17.41 28.55 -28.53
CA ASP A 38 17.76 27.16 -28.90
C ASP A 38 16.83 26.13 -28.19
N ARG A 39 15.52 26.28 -28.43
CA ARG A 39 14.50 25.48 -27.74
C ARG A 39 14.52 24.01 -28.13
N GLU A 40 14.79 23.68 -29.39
CA GLU A 40 14.69 22.30 -29.89
C GLU A 40 15.83 21.42 -29.35
N SER A 41 17.07 21.90 -29.39
CA SER A 41 18.23 21.20 -28.83
C SER A 41 18.09 20.97 -27.32
N ILE A 42 17.62 21.99 -26.59
CA ILE A 42 17.34 21.88 -25.14
C ILE A 42 16.24 20.84 -24.87
N ARG A 43 15.18 20.80 -25.68
CA ARG A 43 14.07 19.85 -25.55
C ARG A 43 14.54 18.41 -25.75
N GLN A 44 15.34 18.15 -26.79
CA GLN A 44 15.93 16.82 -27.04
C GLN A 44 16.80 16.38 -25.87
N LYS A 45 17.63 17.26 -25.31
CA LYS A 45 18.46 16.99 -24.15
C LYS A 45 17.64 16.69 -22.89
N ILE A 46 16.55 17.42 -22.65
CA ILE A 46 15.62 17.17 -21.56
C ILE A 46 14.98 15.78 -21.71
N ASN A 47 14.55 15.40 -22.92
CA ASN A 47 13.94 14.09 -23.17
C ASN A 47 14.93 12.96 -22.88
N SER A 48 16.14 13.03 -23.41
CA SER A 48 17.19 12.04 -23.13
C SER A 48 17.50 11.91 -21.62
N LEU A 49 17.55 13.02 -20.89
CA LEU A 49 17.75 13.00 -19.45
C LEU A 49 16.55 12.41 -18.70
N LYS A 50 15.32 12.64 -19.17
CA LYS A 50 14.12 12.02 -18.61
C LYS A 50 14.11 10.51 -18.80
N ASP A 51 14.46 10.03 -19.98
CA ASP A 51 14.54 8.60 -20.27
C ASP A 51 15.56 7.94 -19.32
N ARG A 52 16.73 8.53 -19.17
CA ARG A 52 17.75 8.04 -18.25
C ARG A 52 17.33 8.09 -16.78
N ALA A 53 16.61 9.14 -16.37
CA ALA A 53 16.04 9.22 -15.02
C ALA A 53 15.02 8.10 -14.78
N THR A 54 14.16 7.82 -15.77
CA THR A 54 13.16 6.75 -15.70
C THR A 54 13.82 5.37 -15.59
N GLU A 55 14.87 5.11 -16.37
CA GLU A 55 15.63 3.86 -16.28
C GLU A 55 16.24 3.65 -14.88
N LEU A 56 16.82 4.71 -14.30
CA LEU A 56 17.36 4.66 -12.94
C LEU A 56 16.27 4.43 -11.89
N GLU A 57 15.12 5.09 -12.02
CA GLU A 57 13.98 4.89 -11.14
C GLU A 57 13.46 3.44 -11.18
N ILE A 58 13.35 2.86 -12.38
CA ILE A 58 12.95 1.46 -12.56
C ILE A 58 13.96 0.55 -11.86
N ARG A 59 15.25 0.72 -12.11
CA ARG A 59 16.30 -0.11 -11.52
C ARG A 59 16.32 -0.03 -9.98
N ILE A 60 16.20 1.17 -9.42
CA ILE A 60 16.12 1.35 -7.96
C ILE A 60 14.91 0.62 -7.41
N ASN A 61 13.74 0.76 -8.05
CA ASN A 61 12.51 0.09 -7.62
C ASN A 61 12.62 -1.43 -7.70
N GLU A 62 13.14 -1.96 -8.80
CA GLU A 62 13.36 -3.40 -8.97
C GLU A 62 14.27 -3.95 -7.87
N SER A 63 15.38 -3.27 -7.55
CA SER A 63 16.26 -3.64 -6.46
C SER A 63 15.53 -3.66 -5.12
N LEU A 64 14.81 -2.59 -4.77
CA LEU A 64 14.11 -2.48 -3.50
C LEU A 64 13.02 -3.54 -3.33
N PHE A 65 12.24 -3.81 -4.38
CA PHE A 65 11.15 -4.79 -4.31
C PHE A 65 11.66 -6.24 -4.38
N SER A 66 12.77 -6.51 -5.06
CA SER A 66 13.39 -7.85 -5.07
C SER A 66 13.99 -8.23 -3.72
N GLU A 67 14.46 -7.27 -2.95
CA GLU A 67 15.00 -7.47 -1.60
C GLU A 67 13.91 -7.54 -0.52
N ALA A 68 12.74 -6.96 -0.79
CA ALA A 68 11.67 -6.86 0.19
C ALA A 68 10.96 -8.20 0.39
N ARG A 69 11.00 -8.73 1.61
CA ARG A 69 10.26 -9.94 2.01
C ARG A 69 8.83 -9.64 2.43
N VAL A 70 8.58 -8.43 2.90
CA VAL A 70 7.27 -7.95 3.34
C VAL A 70 7.09 -6.53 2.82
N ILE A 71 5.92 -6.25 2.25
CA ILE A 71 5.51 -4.92 1.80
C ILE A 71 4.26 -4.53 2.59
N ALA A 72 4.36 -3.48 3.39
CA ALA A 72 3.22 -2.93 4.14
C ALA A 72 2.69 -1.68 3.43
N CYS A 73 1.39 -1.65 3.19
CA CYS A 73 0.71 -0.52 2.58
C CYS A 73 -0.79 -0.51 2.96
N THR A 74 -1.49 0.56 2.65
CA THR A 74 -2.95 0.56 2.75
C THR A 74 -3.58 -0.32 1.66
N LEU A 75 -4.84 -0.74 1.84
CA LEU A 75 -5.57 -1.52 0.83
C LEU A 75 -5.54 -0.82 -0.54
N VAL A 76 -5.88 0.47 -0.58
CA VAL A 76 -5.84 1.27 -1.82
C VAL A 76 -4.40 1.50 -2.29
N GLY A 77 -3.46 1.65 -1.37
CA GLY A 77 -2.03 1.76 -1.68
C GLY A 77 -1.47 0.57 -2.45
N SER A 78 -2.07 -0.62 -2.28
CA SER A 78 -1.70 -1.81 -3.05
C SER A 78 -2.03 -1.72 -4.55
N ALA A 79 -2.84 -0.74 -4.97
CA ALA A 79 -3.09 -0.44 -6.38
C ALA A 79 -1.96 0.39 -7.04
N ASN A 80 -0.94 0.82 -6.27
CA ASN A 80 0.15 1.62 -6.81
C ASN A 80 0.81 0.93 -8.01
N ARG A 81 1.17 1.73 -9.02
CA ARG A 81 1.83 1.25 -10.25
C ARG A 81 3.12 0.48 -9.98
N LEU A 82 3.84 0.80 -8.90
CA LEU A 82 5.06 0.10 -8.48
C LEU A 82 4.81 -1.37 -8.13
N LEU A 83 3.58 -1.73 -7.77
CA LEU A 83 3.15 -3.09 -7.48
C LEU A 83 2.39 -3.73 -8.66
N THR A 84 2.40 -3.10 -9.83
CA THR A 84 1.77 -3.67 -11.03
C THR A 84 2.55 -4.89 -11.50
N GLY A 85 1.85 -6.00 -11.76
CA GLY A 85 2.47 -7.27 -12.17
C GLY A 85 3.10 -8.08 -11.03
N GLN A 86 3.26 -7.51 -9.84
CA GLN A 86 3.76 -8.25 -8.68
C GLN A 86 2.73 -9.27 -8.19
N LYS A 87 3.21 -10.46 -7.81
CA LYS A 87 2.45 -11.53 -7.18
C LYS A 87 3.07 -11.89 -5.85
N PHE A 88 2.23 -12.21 -4.88
CA PHE A 88 2.62 -12.50 -3.51
C PHE A 88 2.07 -13.87 -3.09
N GLY A 89 2.83 -14.62 -2.32
CA GLY A 89 2.34 -15.90 -1.78
C GLY A 89 1.20 -15.71 -0.78
N THR A 90 1.26 -14.63 0.02
CA THR A 90 0.23 -14.36 1.05
C THR A 90 0.01 -12.87 1.22
N VAL A 91 -1.24 -12.47 1.35
CA VAL A 91 -1.65 -11.14 1.83
C VAL A 91 -2.26 -11.24 3.23
N PHE A 92 -1.86 -10.33 4.10
CA PHE A 92 -2.46 -10.13 5.41
C PHE A 92 -3.25 -8.82 5.38
N ILE A 93 -4.52 -8.87 5.74
CA ILE A 93 -5.36 -7.68 5.87
C ILE A 93 -5.71 -7.55 7.35
N ASP A 94 -5.10 -6.57 8.00
CA ASP A 94 -5.39 -6.21 9.38
C ASP A 94 -6.61 -5.28 9.43
N GLU A 95 -7.35 -5.30 10.54
CA GLU A 95 -8.63 -4.58 10.72
C GLU A 95 -9.65 -4.87 9.59
N ALA A 96 -9.68 -6.12 9.12
CA ALA A 96 -10.50 -6.52 7.97
C ALA A 96 -12.01 -6.37 8.22
N ALA A 97 -12.44 -6.34 9.49
CA ALA A 97 -13.83 -6.08 9.85
C ALA A 97 -14.25 -4.61 9.63
N GLN A 98 -13.29 -3.69 9.53
CA GLN A 98 -13.53 -2.27 9.25
C GLN A 98 -13.25 -1.90 7.78
N ALA A 99 -12.88 -2.86 6.96
CA ALA A 99 -12.53 -2.65 5.56
C ALA A 99 -13.74 -2.89 4.64
N LEU A 100 -14.00 -1.95 3.73
CA LEU A 100 -14.98 -2.17 2.65
C LEU A 100 -14.54 -3.35 1.79
N GLU A 101 -15.46 -4.23 1.45
CA GLU A 101 -15.18 -5.43 0.65
C GLU A 101 -14.46 -5.09 -0.66
N ALA A 102 -14.93 -4.06 -1.38
CA ALA A 102 -14.31 -3.62 -2.63
C ALA A 102 -12.83 -3.23 -2.47
N ALA A 103 -12.46 -2.63 -1.33
CA ALA A 103 -11.06 -2.29 -1.04
C ALA A 103 -10.20 -3.53 -0.78
N CYS A 104 -10.76 -4.57 -0.15
CA CYS A 104 -10.06 -5.83 0.10
C CYS A 104 -9.69 -6.55 -1.20
N TRP A 105 -10.53 -6.47 -2.23
CA TRP A 105 -10.26 -7.12 -3.52
C TRP A 105 -9.04 -6.58 -4.24
N ILE A 106 -8.60 -5.35 -3.94
CA ILE A 106 -7.40 -4.75 -4.57
C ILE A 106 -6.14 -5.59 -4.29
N PRO A 107 -5.74 -5.83 -3.01
CA PRO A 107 -4.59 -6.67 -2.70
C PRO A 107 -4.87 -8.17 -2.92
N LEU A 108 -6.11 -8.65 -2.70
CA LEU A 108 -6.45 -10.07 -2.86
C LEU A 108 -6.15 -10.61 -4.25
N ARG A 109 -6.37 -9.82 -5.31
CA ARG A 109 -6.04 -10.19 -6.69
C ARG A 109 -4.54 -10.40 -6.95
N LYS A 110 -3.69 -10.00 -6.03
CA LYS A 110 -2.23 -10.06 -6.15
C LYS A 110 -1.60 -11.20 -5.34
N ALA A 111 -2.40 -11.98 -4.60
CA ALA A 111 -1.89 -13.02 -3.73
C ALA A 111 -2.63 -14.35 -3.93
N ASP A 112 -1.91 -15.44 -3.67
CA ASP A 112 -2.46 -16.79 -3.78
C ASP A 112 -3.22 -17.21 -2.51
N ARG A 113 -2.87 -16.60 -1.38
CA ARG A 113 -3.47 -16.87 -0.08
C ARG A 113 -3.77 -15.56 0.66
N ALA A 114 -4.91 -15.52 1.36
CA ALA A 114 -5.31 -14.38 2.19
C ALA A 114 -5.47 -14.78 3.65
N ILE A 115 -5.04 -13.91 4.56
CA ILE A 115 -5.29 -13.99 5.98
C ILE A 115 -5.94 -12.67 6.38
N LEU A 116 -7.17 -12.74 6.89
CA LEU A 116 -7.92 -11.59 7.40
C LEU A 116 -7.83 -11.60 8.91
N ALA A 117 -7.35 -10.51 9.50
CA ALA A 117 -7.34 -10.30 10.95
C ALA A 117 -8.31 -9.16 11.29
N GLY A 118 -9.03 -9.30 12.38
CA GLY A 118 -9.99 -8.30 12.85
C GLY A 118 -11.07 -8.90 13.73
N ASP A 119 -11.97 -8.07 14.17
CA ASP A 119 -13.10 -8.46 15.02
C ASP A 119 -14.40 -7.98 14.39
N HIS A 120 -15.18 -8.90 13.86
CA HIS A 120 -16.44 -8.62 13.18
C HIS A 120 -17.58 -8.20 14.13
N CYS A 121 -17.39 -8.32 15.45
CA CYS A 121 -18.32 -7.83 16.48
C CYS A 121 -18.05 -6.36 16.87
N GLN A 122 -16.92 -5.78 16.41
CA GLN A 122 -16.62 -4.36 16.59
C GLN A 122 -17.30 -3.51 15.52
N LEU A 123 -16.96 -2.19 15.51
CA LEU A 123 -17.60 -1.22 14.61
C LEU A 123 -17.38 -1.58 13.12
N PRO A 124 -18.41 -1.51 12.29
CA PRO A 124 -18.32 -1.76 10.86
C PRO A 124 -17.63 -0.60 10.14
N PRO A 125 -17.34 -0.74 8.82
CA PRO A 125 -16.82 0.35 8.00
C PRO A 125 -17.70 1.59 8.05
N THR A 126 -17.09 2.77 8.08
CA THR A 126 -17.82 4.04 8.02
C THR A 126 -18.34 4.29 6.60
N VAL A 127 -19.66 4.23 6.41
CA VAL A 127 -20.34 4.57 5.16
C VAL A 127 -21.13 5.86 5.36
N LYS A 128 -20.73 6.94 4.66
CA LYS A 128 -21.35 8.26 4.82
C LYS A 128 -22.72 8.38 4.14
N ASN A 129 -22.96 7.62 3.08
CA ASN A 129 -24.23 7.66 2.36
C ASN A 129 -25.22 6.64 2.96
N PRO A 130 -26.37 7.08 3.52
CA PRO A 130 -27.34 6.16 4.13
C PRO A 130 -27.99 5.18 3.15
N GLU A 131 -28.14 5.57 1.88
CA GLU A 131 -28.71 4.70 0.85
C GLU A 131 -27.73 3.59 0.48
N ALA A 132 -26.45 3.91 0.31
CA ALA A 132 -25.41 2.94 0.06
C ALA A 132 -25.26 1.95 1.24
N LEU A 133 -25.38 2.44 2.49
CA LEU A 133 -25.36 1.59 3.66
C LEU A 133 -26.55 0.59 3.65
N ARG A 134 -27.75 1.08 3.37
CA ARG A 134 -28.97 0.23 3.23
C ARG A 134 -28.85 -0.76 2.07
N ALA A 135 -28.17 -0.38 1.01
CA ALA A 135 -27.87 -1.25 -0.13
C ALA A 135 -26.77 -2.29 0.15
N GLY A 136 -26.19 -2.32 1.36
CA GLY A 136 -25.26 -3.36 1.79
C GLY A 136 -23.77 -2.97 1.68
N LEU A 137 -23.42 -1.71 1.35
CA LEU A 137 -22.01 -1.29 1.26
C LEU A 137 -21.23 -1.45 2.58
N GLY A 138 -21.93 -1.50 3.72
CA GLY A 138 -21.34 -1.74 5.04
C GLY A 138 -20.99 -3.20 5.34
N HIS A 139 -21.44 -4.16 4.53
CA HIS A 139 -21.08 -5.56 4.70
C HIS A 139 -19.60 -5.77 4.33
N THR A 140 -18.87 -6.47 5.21
CA THR A 140 -17.44 -6.72 5.01
C THR A 140 -17.18 -8.12 4.48
N LEU A 141 -16.09 -8.29 3.77
CA LEU A 141 -15.64 -9.62 3.33
C LEU A 141 -15.43 -10.56 4.53
N MET A 142 -14.92 -10.03 5.65
CA MET A 142 -14.71 -10.81 6.87
C MET A 142 -16.03 -11.34 7.43
N GLN A 143 -17.08 -10.50 7.52
CA GLN A 143 -18.41 -10.95 7.95
C GLN A 143 -18.98 -12.05 7.04
N ALA A 144 -18.80 -11.89 5.72
CA ALA A 144 -19.24 -12.89 4.76
C ALA A 144 -18.51 -14.24 4.95
N ILE A 145 -17.21 -14.21 5.22
CA ILE A 145 -16.41 -15.41 5.47
C ILE A 145 -16.84 -16.07 6.79
N VAL A 146 -16.95 -15.31 7.87
CA VAL A 146 -17.36 -15.83 9.18
C VAL A 146 -18.73 -16.54 9.08
N LYS A 147 -19.65 -15.97 8.31
CA LYS A 147 -20.99 -16.53 8.13
C LYS A 147 -21.02 -17.79 7.24
N ASN A 148 -20.28 -17.77 6.13
CA ASN A 148 -20.41 -18.78 5.09
C ASN A 148 -19.34 -19.89 5.14
N LYS A 149 -18.24 -19.66 5.86
CA LYS A 149 -17.09 -20.55 5.99
C LYS A 149 -16.53 -20.55 7.41
N PRO A 150 -17.33 -20.89 8.44
CA PRO A 150 -16.89 -20.87 9.83
C PRO A 150 -15.69 -21.79 10.10
N GLU A 151 -15.51 -22.82 9.29
CA GLU A 151 -14.41 -23.79 9.40
C GLU A 151 -13.02 -23.19 9.16
N VAL A 152 -12.93 -22.03 8.48
CA VAL A 152 -11.65 -21.34 8.24
C VAL A 152 -11.40 -20.21 9.25
N VAL A 153 -12.29 -20.03 10.22
CA VAL A 153 -12.21 -18.98 11.23
C VAL A 153 -11.55 -19.50 12.50
N SER A 154 -10.54 -18.78 12.98
CA SER A 154 -9.85 -19.09 14.23
C SER A 154 -10.00 -17.93 15.22
N LEU A 155 -10.58 -18.20 16.37
CA LEU A 155 -10.71 -17.21 17.45
C LEU A 155 -9.42 -17.19 18.27
N LEU A 156 -8.79 -16.02 18.41
CA LEU A 156 -7.67 -15.79 19.31
C LEU A 156 -8.21 -15.62 20.75
N LYS A 157 -7.91 -16.57 21.63
CA LYS A 157 -8.45 -16.61 23.01
C LYS A 157 -7.54 -16.00 24.06
N VAL A 158 -6.26 -15.79 23.75
CA VAL A 158 -5.26 -15.24 24.68
C VAL A 158 -4.89 -13.84 24.24
N GLN A 159 -5.00 -12.91 25.16
CA GLN A 159 -4.63 -11.51 24.95
C GLN A 159 -3.43 -11.12 25.81
N TYR A 160 -2.62 -10.15 25.31
CA TYR A 160 -1.45 -9.62 26.00
C TYR A 160 -1.45 -8.08 26.05
N ARG A 161 -2.57 -7.45 25.68
CA ARG A 161 -2.67 -5.99 25.52
C ARG A 161 -2.97 -5.27 26.82
N MET A 162 -3.85 -5.83 27.64
CA MET A 162 -4.39 -5.12 28.81
C MET A 162 -4.39 -6.01 30.06
N ASN A 163 -4.46 -5.36 31.22
CA ASN A 163 -4.63 -6.02 32.50
C ASN A 163 -5.92 -6.85 32.53
N ASP A 164 -5.89 -8.00 33.22
CA ASP A 164 -7.01 -8.94 33.29
C ASP A 164 -8.25 -8.34 33.94
N GLU A 165 -8.13 -7.44 34.92
CA GLU A 165 -9.27 -6.78 35.54
C GLU A 165 -9.99 -5.84 34.55
N ILE A 166 -9.24 -5.16 33.66
CA ILE A 166 -9.82 -4.31 32.62
C ILE A 166 -10.48 -5.16 31.55
N MET A 167 -9.86 -6.27 31.19
CA MET A 167 -10.37 -7.18 30.16
C MET A 167 -11.64 -7.91 30.62
N ARG A 168 -11.73 -8.26 31.90
CA ARG A 168 -12.81 -9.07 32.46
C ARG A 168 -14.19 -8.51 32.12
N PHE A 169 -14.36 -7.20 32.22
CA PHE A 169 -15.63 -6.56 31.87
C PHE A 169 -16.08 -6.90 30.44
N SER A 170 -15.19 -6.76 29.46
CA SER A 170 -15.53 -7.08 28.06
C SER A 170 -15.68 -8.59 27.84
N SER A 171 -14.84 -9.40 28.49
CA SER A 171 -14.85 -10.86 28.35
C SER A 171 -16.11 -11.52 28.96
N ASP A 172 -16.71 -10.89 29.98
CA ASP A 172 -17.93 -11.41 30.62
C ASP A 172 -19.19 -11.04 29.79
N TRP A 173 -19.09 -10.06 28.87
CA TRP A 173 -20.21 -9.57 28.06
C TRP A 173 -20.19 -10.07 26.62
N PHE A 174 -19.03 -10.44 26.08
CA PHE A 174 -18.79 -10.84 24.68
C PHE A 174 -18.01 -12.17 24.58
#